data_7492acffc15961246edd199b822804c8
#
_entry.id   7492acffc15961246edd199b822804c8
#
_cell.length_a   1.000
_cell.length_b   1.000
_cell.length_c   1.000
_cell.angle_alpha   90.00
_cell.angle_beta   90.00
_cell.angle_gamma   90.00
#
_symmetry.space_group_name_H-M   'P 1'
#
loop_
_entity.id
_entity.type
_entity.pdbx_description
1 polymer ?
#
loop_
_entity_poly.entity_id
_entity_poly.type
_entity_poly.pdbx_seq_one_letter_code
_entity_poly.pdbx_strand_id
1 'polypeptide(L)'
;IGGVIIMGDRGTGKSTTIRAITDILPKIEVVKEDPFNSHPTDFDLMSEEVRKKIENGETVETIQKKVSMIDLPLGATEDRVCGTIDIEKALTEGVKAFEPGLLAKANRGILYVDEVNLLDDHLVDILLDSAASGWNTVEREGISIRHPARFVLVGSGNPEEGELRPQLLDRFGMHSEIRTVRDPELRVQIVEQRSSFDKNPQECLKEHKEEQENFKQRIVTAQKLLPDISLDYDLRVKISQVCGELDVDGLRGDIVTNRAAKAYAAYNNKNEVSVEDI
;
A
#
# COMPACT_ATOMS: atom_id res chain seq x y z
N ILE A 1 -4.96 -7.91 2.02
CA ILE A 1 -5.02 -7.56 3.46
C ILE A 1 -5.78 -6.24 3.65
N GLY A 2 -5.90 -5.41 2.64
CA GLY A 2 -6.47 -4.06 2.73
C GLY A 2 -5.38 -3.03 2.98
N GLY A 3 -5.41 -2.34 4.10
CA GLY A 3 -4.41 -1.35 4.48
C GLY A 3 -3.72 -1.68 5.80
N VAL A 4 -2.72 -0.89 6.11
CA VAL A 4 -2.02 -0.90 7.41
C VAL A 4 -2.14 0.48 8.04
N ILE A 5 -2.56 0.54 9.30
CA ILE A 5 -2.58 1.78 10.07
C ILE A 5 -1.55 1.74 11.18
N ILE A 6 -0.81 2.82 11.33
CA ILE A 6 0.25 2.98 12.32
C ILE A 6 -0.11 4.17 13.22
N MET A 7 -0.60 3.84 14.42
CA MET A 7 -0.97 4.84 15.42
C MET A 7 0.19 5.05 16.41
N GLY A 8 0.33 6.24 16.92
CA GLY A 8 1.32 6.50 17.96
C GLY A 8 1.69 7.95 18.15
N ASP A 9 2.53 8.19 19.16
CA ASP A 9 2.93 9.52 19.60
C ASP A 9 3.66 10.33 18.51
N ARG A 10 3.61 11.64 18.59
CA ARG A 10 4.37 12.54 17.71
C ARG A 10 5.88 12.33 17.90
N GLY A 11 6.63 12.47 16.81
CA GLY A 11 8.09 12.38 16.85
C GLY A 11 8.68 10.98 17.00
N THR A 12 7.90 9.93 16.88
CA THR A 12 8.36 8.52 16.96
C THR A 12 8.94 7.98 15.63
N GLY A 13 9.06 8.81 14.60
CA GLY A 13 9.67 8.44 13.33
C GLY A 13 8.75 7.66 12.36
N LYS A 14 7.44 7.57 12.63
CA LYS A 14 6.47 6.84 11.81
C LYS A 14 6.58 7.16 10.32
N SER A 15 6.39 8.42 9.97
CA SER A 15 6.37 8.88 8.57
C SER A 15 7.71 8.63 7.86
N THR A 16 8.83 8.78 8.57
CA THR A 16 10.18 8.49 8.03
C THR A 16 10.34 7.00 7.74
N THR A 17 9.95 6.14 8.68
CA THR A 17 10.03 4.68 8.53
C THR A 17 9.13 4.19 7.39
N ILE A 18 7.89 4.69 7.32
CA ILE A 18 6.94 4.32 6.27
C ILE A 18 7.50 4.67 4.89
N ARG A 19 8.05 5.87 4.71
CA ARG A 19 8.64 6.30 3.43
C ARG A 19 9.86 5.46 3.03
N ALA A 20 10.65 5.01 4.01
CA ALA A 20 11.80 4.16 3.76
C ALA A 20 11.46 2.73 3.33
N ILE A 21 10.23 2.24 3.57
CA ILE A 21 9.81 0.87 3.18
C ILE A 21 10.03 0.60 1.69
N THR A 22 9.82 1.59 0.82
CA THR A 22 10.01 1.40 -0.62
C THR A 22 11.45 1.09 -1.03
N ASP A 23 12.44 1.38 -0.18
CA ASP A 23 13.85 1.11 -0.46
C ASP A 23 14.20 -0.38 -0.32
N ILE A 24 13.46 -1.08 0.53
CA ILE A 24 13.60 -2.52 0.75
C ILE A 24 12.65 -3.37 -0.10
N LEU A 25 11.70 -2.75 -0.81
CA LEU A 25 10.79 -3.49 -1.71
C LEU A 25 11.49 -3.83 -3.04
N PRO A 26 11.23 -5.02 -3.62
CA PRO A 26 11.72 -5.37 -4.94
C PRO A 26 11.12 -4.45 -6.00
N LYS A 27 11.87 -4.26 -7.10
CA LYS A 27 11.34 -3.55 -8.27
C LYS A 27 10.20 -4.35 -8.90
N ILE A 28 9.26 -3.62 -9.49
CA ILE A 28 8.13 -4.19 -10.24
C ILE A 28 8.32 -3.97 -11.74
N GLU A 29 7.90 -4.94 -12.52
CA GLU A 29 7.85 -4.80 -13.97
C GLU A 29 6.60 -4.04 -14.38
N VAL A 30 6.76 -3.00 -15.18
CA VAL A 30 5.67 -2.14 -15.67
C VAL A 30 5.81 -1.88 -17.17
N VAL A 31 4.69 -1.61 -17.83
CA VAL A 31 4.70 -1.16 -19.23
C VAL A 31 5.32 0.23 -19.31
N LYS A 32 6.28 0.38 -20.22
CA LYS A 32 6.98 1.65 -20.43
C LYS A 32 6.03 2.73 -20.92
N GLU A 33 6.22 3.95 -20.42
CA GLU A 33 5.42 5.13 -20.77
C GLU A 33 3.94 5.06 -20.42
N ASP A 34 3.49 4.01 -19.71
CA ASP A 34 2.14 3.94 -19.19
C ASP A 34 2.02 4.67 -17.84
N PRO A 35 1.14 5.68 -17.71
CA PRO A 35 1.02 6.48 -16.50
C PRO A 35 0.40 5.71 -15.32
N PHE A 36 -0.23 4.56 -15.60
CA PHE A 36 -0.92 3.73 -14.61
C PHE A 36 -0.06 2.60 -14.05
N ASN A 37 1.23 2.52 -14.39
CA ASN A 37 2.12 1.41 -14.00
C ASN A 37 1.52 0.03 -14.33
N SER A 38 0.89 -0.12 -15.48
CA SER A 38 0.22 -1.35 -15.90
C SER A 38 1.15 -2.56 -15.85
N HIS A 39 0.58 -3.71 -15.44
CA HIS A 39 1.29 -4.99 -15.52
C HIS A 39 1.35 -5.47 -16.96
N PRO A 40 2.46 -6.08 -17.43
CA PRO A 40 2.57 -6.49 -18.83
C PRO A 40 1.70 -7.70 -19.22
N THR A 41 1.24 -8.49 -18.25
CA THR A 41 0.50 -9.75 -18.51
C THR A 41 -0.78 -9.92 -17.68
N ASP A 42 -0.96 -9.17 -16.60
CA ASP A 42 -2.15 -9.25 -15.74
C ASP A 42 -3.18 -8.21 -16.14
N PHE A 43 -4.25 -8.65 -16.78
CA PHE A 43 -5.33 -7.80 -17.30
C PHE A 43 -6.06 -6.98 -16.22
N ASP A 44 -6.11 -7.47 -14.99
CA ASP A 44 -6.75 -6.76 -13.87
C ASP A 44 -5.91 -5.57 -13.37
N LEU A 45 -4.65 -5.51 -13.77
CA LEU A 45 -3.69 -4.48 -13.40
C LEU A 45 -3.26 -3.61 -14.59
N MET A 46 -4.02 -3.64 -15.69
CA MET A 46 -3.73 -2.89 -16.90
C MET A 46 -4.70 -1.72 -17.10
N SER A 47 -4.19 -0.63 -17.68
CA SER A 47 -5.03 0.40 -18.28
C SER A 47 -5.76 -0.13 -19.52
N GLU A 48 -6.87 0.51 -19.88
CA GLU A 48 -7.63 0.10 -21.07
C GLU A 48 -6.80 0.19 -22.36
N GLU A 49 -5.89 1.15 -22.44
CA GLU A 49 -5.01 1.35 -23.60
C GLU A 49 -4.00 0.20 -23.74
N VAL A 50 -3.35 -0.17 -22.63
CA VAL A 50 -2.40 -1.29 -22.63
C VAL A 50 -3.12 -2.61 -22.96
N ARG A 51 -4.32 -2.81 -22.38
CA ARG A 51 -5.14 -3.98 -22.66
C ARG A 51 -5.46 -4.10 -24.15
N LYS A 52 -5.93 -3.02 -24.78
CA LYS A 52 -6.25 -2.99 -26.22
C LYS A 52 -5.04 -3.29 -27.09
N LYS A 53 -3.86 -2.74 -26.77
CA LYS A 53 -2.61 -3.05 -27.49
C LYS A 53 -2.29 -4.55 -27.46
N ILE A 54 -2.39 -5.16 -26.28
CA ILE A 54 -2.10 -6.59 -26.12
C ILE A 54 -3.15 -7.47 -26.83
N GLU A 55 -4.43 -7.12 -26.72
CA GLU A 55 -5.52 -7.83 -27.43
C GLU A 55 -5.39 -7.75 -28.97
N ASN A 56 -4.84 -6.65 -29.47
CA ASN A 56 -4.51 -6.49 -30.91
C ASN A 56 -3.23 -7.22 -31.33
N GLY A 57 -2.55 -7.91 -30.40
CA GLY A 57 -1.31 -8.65 -30.68
C GLY A 57 -0.06 -7.77 -30.74
N GLU A 58 -0.13 -6.52 -30.27
CA GLU A 58 1.02 -5.63 -30.19
C GLU A 58 1.92 -6.01 -29.02
N THR A 59 3.22 -5.93 -29.20
CA THR A 59 4.20 -6.11 -28.12
C THR A 59 4.37 -4.81 -27.36
N VAL A 60 4.29 -4.87 -26.03
CA VAL A 60 4.56 -3.72 -25.16
C VAL A 60 5.97 -3.80 -24.59
N GLU A 61 6.68 -2.68 -24.61
CA GLU A 61 8.00 -2.57 -23.98
C GLU A 61 7.84 -2.47 -22.47
N THR A 62 8.68 -3.18 -21.70
CA THR A 62 8.61 -3.22 -20.23
C THR A 62 9.88 -2.64 -19.61
N ILE A 63 9.74 -2.09 -18.41
CA ILE A 63 10.83 -1.57 -17.60
C ILE A 63 10.70 -2.02 -16.15
N GLN A 64 11.84 -2.15 -15.46
CA GLN A 64 11.89 -2.38 -14.02
C GLN A 64 11.83 -1.06 -13.26
N LYS A 65 10.73 -0.83 -12.52
CA LYS A 65 10.47 0.40 -11.77
C LYS A 65 10.49 0.13 -10.27
N LYS A 66 10.99 1.07 -9.46
CA LYS A 66 10.85 1.04 -8.01
C LYS A 66 9.37 1.20 -7.65
N VAL A 67 8.89 0.48 -6.63
CA VAL A 67 7.53 0.64 -6.10
C VAL A 67 7.32 2.09 -5.69
N SER A 68 6.28 2.70 -6.23
CA SER A 68 5.97 4.11 -5.95
C SER A 68 5.34 4.25 -4.57
N MET A 69 5.80 5.23 -3.79
CA MET A 69 5.07 5.73 -2.63
C MET A 69 4.48 7.09 -3.00
N ILE A 70 3.19 7.20 -2.88
CA ILE A 70 2.44 8.42 -3.18
C ILE A 70 1.88 8.96 -1.88
N ASP A 71 2.33 10.15 -1.51
CA ASP A 71 1.77 10.87 -0.35
C ASP A 71 0.46 11.54 -0.74
N LEU A 72 -0.59 11.32 0.06
CA LEU A 72 -1.86 12.02 -0.06
C LEU A 72 -1.86 13.24 0.88
N PRO A 73 -1.84 14.48 0.35
CA PRO A 73 -1.97 15.67 1.18
C PRO A 73 -3.37 15.79 1.79
N LEU A 74 -3.48 16.20 3.05
CA LEU A 74 -4.77 16.40 3.74
C LEU A 74 -5.70 17.39 3.01
N GLY A 75 -5.14 18.41 2.37
CA GLY A 75 -5.90 19.37 1.56
C GLY A 75 -5.99 19.03 0.08
N ALA A 76 -5.85 17.75 -0.31
CA ALA A 76 -6.01 17.34 -1.70
C ALA A 76 -7.47 17.53 -2.14
N THR A 77 -7.66 17.98 -3.38
CA THR A 77 -8.98 17.99 -4.01
C THR A 77 -9.29 16.64 -4.66
N GLU A 78 -10.57 16.35 -4.84
CA GLU A 78 -11.00 15.14 -5.55
C GLU A 78 -10.33 14.98 -6.91
N ASP A 79 -10.25 16.05 -7.70
CA ASP A 79 -9.59 16.07 -9.00
C ASP A 79 -8.11 15.66 -8.93
N ARG A 80 -7.41 16.09 -7.89
CA ARG A 80 -6.02 15.71 -7.68
C ARG A 80 -5.88 14.24 -7.30
N VAL A 81 -6.85 13.71 -6.58
CA VAL A 81 -6.86 12.29 -6.13
C VAL A 81 -7.25 11.37 -7.27
N CYS A 82 -8.40 11.61 -7.87
CA CYS A 82 -8.97 10.75 -8.91
C CYS A 82 -8.37 10.99 -10.30
N GLY A 83 -7.94 12.21 -10.57
CA GLY A 83 -7.61 12.70 -11.89
C GLY A 83 -8.72 13.55 -12.50
N THR A 84 -8.42 14.23 -13.57
CA THR A 84 -9.35 15.15 -14.23
C THR A 84 -9.45 14.87 -15.72
N ILE A 85 -10.60 15.19 -16.31
CA ILE A 85 -10.84 15.09 -17.75
C ILE A 85 -10.76 16.50 -18.33
N ASP A 86 -9.84 16.70 -19.28
CA ASP A 86 -9.77 17.93 -20.05
C ASP A 86 -10.87 17.90 -21.13
N ILE A 87 -12.00 18.54 -20.79
CA ILE A 87 -13.20 18.53 -21.63
C ILE A 87 -12.96 19.30 -22.93
N GLU A 88 -12.16 20.37 -22.89
CA GLU A 88 -11.87 21.19 -24.06
C GLU A 88 -11.10 20.38 -25.12
N LYS A 89 -10.09 19.64 -24.71
CA LYS A 89 -9.38 18.71 -25.60
C LYS A 89 -10.25 17.54 -26.04
N ALA A 90 -11.06 17.00 -25.16
CA ALA A 90 -11.97 15.90 -25.50
C ALA A 90 -12.97 16.30 -26.60
N LEU A 91 -13.50 17.53 -26.56
CA LEU A 91 -14.44 18.04 -27.55
C LEU A 91 -13.77 18.49 -28.84
N THR A 92 -12.56 19.08 -28.80
CA THR A 92 -11.89 19.62 -29.96
C THR A 92 -11.09 18.58 -30.76
N GLU A 93 -10.44 17.65 -30.06
CA GLU A 93 -9.55 16.65 -30.66
C GLU A 93 -10.15 15.25 -30.75
N GLY A 94 -11.33 15.03 -30.15
CA GLY A 94 -11.98 13.71 -30.11
C GLY A 94 -11.19 12.67 -29.31
N VAL A 95 -10.19 13.10 -28.52
CA VAL A 95 -9.31 12.24 -27.73
C VAL A 95 -9.74 12.32 -26.28
N LYS A 96 -9.75 11.17 -25.58
CA LYS A 96 -9.94 11.14 -24.14
C LYS A 96 -8.72 11.75 -23.42
N ALA A 97 -8.70 13.08 -23.28
CA ALA A 97 -7.63 13.76 -22.57
C ALA A 97 -7.86 13.63 -21.06
N PHE A 98 -7.28 12.60 -20.47
CA PHE A 98 -7.31 12.36 -19.04
C PHE A 98 -5.97 12.67 -18.39
N GLU A 99 -5.99 13.49 -17.36
CA GLU A 99 -4.83 13.76 -16.52
C GLU A 99 -4.87 12.85 -15.29
N PRO A 100 -3.94 11.85 -15.18
CA PRO A 100 -3.96 10.88 -14.10
C PRO A 100 -3.70 11.50 -12.73
N GLY A 101 -4.58 11.22 -11.77
CA GLY A 101 -4.45 11.66 -10.38
C GLY A 101 -3.50 10.81 -9.53
N LEU A 102 -3.58 11.00 -8.21
CA LEU A 102 -2.73 10.28 -7.26
C LEU A 102 -3.05 8.79 -7.23
N LEU A 103 -4.32 8.40 -7.38
CA LEU A 103 -4.74 6.98 -7.41
C LEU A 103 -4.14 6.23 -8.60
N ALA A 104 -4.09 6.86 -9.77
CA ALA A 104 -3.43 6.30 -10.94
C ALA A 104 -1.93 6.08 -10.71
N LYS A 105 -1.26 7.07 -10.14
CA LYS A 105 0.17 7.01 -9.81
C LYS A 105 0.49 5.98 -8.71
N ALA A 106 -0.46 5.76 -7.79
CA ALA A 106 -0.33 4.78 -6.71
C ALA A 106 -0.58 3.35 -7.16
N ASN A 107 -1.15 3.13 -8.36
CA ASN A 107 -1.43 1.78 -8.84
C ASN A 107 -0.18 0.89 -8.77
N ARG A 108 -0.30 -0.30 -8.19
CA ARG A 108 0.76 -1.27 -7.88
C ARG A 108 1.85 -0.73 -6.96
N GLY A 109 1.52 0.30 -6.18
CA GLY A 109 2.40 0.96 -5.22
C GLY A 109 1.75 1.10 -3.86
N ILE A 110 2.20 2.10 -3.12
CA ILE A 110 1.70 2.45 -1.79
C ILE A 110 1.10 3.85 -1.85
N LEU A 111 -0.11 3.99 -1.32
CA LEU A 111 -0.72 5.28 -1.04
C LEU A 111 -0.59 5.55 0.46
N TYR A 112 0.12 6.59 0.82
CA TYR A 112 0.37 6.96 2.21
C TYR A 112 -0.45 8.18 2.59
N VAL A 113 -1.16 8.08 3.71
CA VAL A 113 -1.94 9.16 4.31
C VAL A 113 -1.35 9.46 5.68
N ASP A 114 -0.71 10.63 5.80
CA ASP A 114 -0.24 11.11 7.12
C ASP A 114 -1.40 11.79 7.85
N GLU A 115 -1.53 11.53 9.15
CA GLU A 115 -2.61 12.05 9.99
C GLU A 115 -4.01 11.70 9.42
N VAL A 116 -4.23 10.44 9.12
CA VAL A 116 -5.43 9.93 8.44
C VAL A 116 -6.75 10.29 9.16
N ASN A 117 -6.70 10.52 10.48
CA ASN A 117 -7.82 10.98 11.29
C ASN A 117 -8.29 12.41 10.94
N LEU A 118 -7.45 13.20 10.26
CA LEU A 118 -7.77 14.56 9.81
C LEU A 118 -8.25 14.63 8.36
N LEU A 119 -8.28 13.50 7.64
CA LEU A 119 -8.68 13.48 6.24
C LEU A 119 -10.18 13.78 6.09
N ASP A 120 -10.53 14.52 5.04
CA ASP A 120 -11.90 14.83 4.68
C ASP A 120 -12.73 13.56 4.38
N ASP A 121 -13.98 13.51 4.84
CA ASP A 121 -14.88 12.36 4.71
C ASP A 121 -15.05 11.91 3.27
N HIS A 122 -15.25 12.85 2.37
CA HIS A 122 -15.47 12.57 0.96
C HIS A 122 -14.24 11.90 0.32
N LEU A 123 -13.03 12.37 0.66
CA LEU A 123 -11.80 11.74 0.19
C LEU A 123 -11.62 10.34 0.78
N VAL A 124 -12.00 10.14 2.03
CA VAL A 124 -12.00 8.82 2.67
C VAL A 124 -12.85 7.85 1.87
N ASP A 125 -14.09 8.21 1.54
CA ASP A 125 -15.00 7.35 0.78
C ASP A 125 -14.41 6.97 -0.59
N ILE A 126 -13.87 7.93 -1.32
CA ILE A 126 -13.21 7.70 -2.61
C ILE A 126 -12.04 6.71 -2.49
N LEU A 127 -11.19 6.89 -1.46
CA LEU A 127 -10.06 6.00 -1.22
C LEU A 127 -10.52 4.58 -0.88
N LEU A 128 -11.55 4.47 -0.04
CA LEU A 128 -12.09 3.17 0.38
C LEU A 128 -12.72 2.41 -0.78
N ASP A 129 -13.47 3.10 -1.63
CA ASP A 129 -14.09 2.51 -2.82
C ASP A 129 -13.04 2.05 -3.83
N SER A 130 -12.04 2.89 -4.10
CA SER A 130 -10.93 2.54 -4.99
C SER A 130 -10.09 1.38 -4.44
N ALA A 131 -9.79 1.38 -3.13
CA ALA A 131 -9.05 0.30 -2.48
C ALA A 131 -9.82 -1.02 -2.46
N ALA A 132 -11.16 -0.97 -2.35
CA ALA A 132 -12.02 -2.15 -2.34
C ALA A 132 -12.19 -2.76 -3.73
N SER A 133 -12.48 -1.91 -4.74
CA SER A 133 -12.71 -2.34 -6.12
C SER A 133 -11.42 -2.65 -6.88
N GLY A 134 -10.31 -1.98 -6.53
CA GLY A 134 -9.05 -1.96 -7.29
C GLY A 134 -9.11 -1.09 -8.55
N TRP A 135 -10.16 -0.29 -8.68
CA TRP A 135 -10.41 0.58 -9.82
C TRP A 135 -10.88 1.96 -9.37
N ASN A 136 -10.51 2.98 -10.13
CA ASN A 136 -11.07 4.31 -10.01
C ASN A 136 -11.83 4.68 -11.28
N THR A 137 -13.01 5.30 -11.10
CA THR A 137 -13.84 5.77 -12.22
C THR A 137 -14.08 7.27 -12.05
N VAL A 138 -13.74 8.02 -13.08
CA VAL A 138 -13.97 9.47 -13.13
C VAL A 138 -15.03 9.76 -14.19
N GLU A 139 -16.12 10.38 -13.76
CA GLU A 139 -17.23 10.73 -14.64
C GLU A 139 -17.43 12.25 -14.66
N ARG A 140 -17.36 12.85 -15.85
CA ARG A 140 -17.65 14.27 -16.04
C ARG A 140 -18.33 14.51 -17.39
N GLU A 141 -19.45 15.24 -17.36
CA GLU A 141 -20.22 15.65 -18.54
C GLU A 141 -20.50 14.52 -19.55
N GLY A 142 -20.82 13.33 -19.03
CA GLY A 142 -21.12 12.16 -19.86
C GLY A 142 -19.89 11.40 -20.38
N ILE A 143 -18.69 11.84 -20.04
CA ILE A 143 -17.45 11.09 -20.31
C ILE A 143 -17.08 10.31 -19.06
N SER A 144 -16.91 8.99 -19.20
CA SER A 144 -16.48 8.10 -18.13
C SER A 144 -15.13 7.49 -18.48
N ILE A 145 -14.17 7.60 -17.56
CA ILE A 145 -12.84 7.01 -17.68
C ILE A 145 -12.59 6.14 -16.46
N ARG A 146 -12.22 4.90 -16.71
CA ARG A 146 -11.89 3.92 -15.68
C ARG A 146 -10.43 3.50 -15.80
N HIS A 147 -9.72 3.47 -14.67
CA HIS A 147 -8.33 3.02 -14.64
C HIS A 147 -8.06 2.15 -13.41
N PRO A 148 -7.03 1.27 -13.45
CA PRO A 148 -6.65 0.48 -12.31
C PRO A 148 -6.11 1.38 -11.19
N ALA A 149 -6.50 1.06 -9.95
CA ALA A 149 -6.10 1.75 -8.73
C ALA A 149 -5.88 0.74 -7.60
N ARG A 150 -5.10 -0.30 -7.86
CA ARG A 150 -4.78 -1.34 -6.89
C ARG A 150 -3.50 -0.97 -6.14
N PHE A 151 -3.63 -0.49 -4.94
CA PHE A 151 -2.53 -0.01 -4.10
C PHE A 151 -2.64 -0.57 -2.67
N VAL A 152 -1.54 -0.51 -1.92
CA VAL A 152 -1.53 -0.74 -0.48
C VAL A 152 -1.78 0.59 0.21
N LEU A 153 -2.88 0.69 0.98
CA LEU A 153 -3.17 1.88 1.77
C LEU A 153 -2.39 1.81 3.08
N VAL A 154 -1.57 2.82 3.35
CA VAL A 154 -0.87 2.96 4.63
C VAL A 154 -1.29 4.29 5.25
N GLY A 155 -1.83 4.23 6.46
CA GLY A 155 -2.20 5.40 7.23
C GLY A 155 -1.31 5.57 8.45
N SER A 156 -0.99 6.82 8.81
CA SER A 156 -0.47 7.13 10.14
C SER A 156 -1.44 8.04 10.88
N GLY A 157 -1.42 7.99 12.19
CA GLY A 157 -2.25 8.85 13.03
C GLY A 157 -1.68 9.01 14.42
N ASN A 158 -2.21 10.01 15.12
CA ASN A 158 -1.96 10.22 16.53
C ASN A 158 -3.29 10.08 17.29
N PRO A 159 -3.39 9.20 18.30
CA PRO A 159 -4.60 9.06 19.10
C PRO A 159 -5.06 10.34 19.77
N GLU A 160 -4.14 11.28 20.05
CA GLU A 160 -4.44 12.57 20.67
C GLU A 160 -5.18 13.54 19.75
N GLU A 161 -5.11 13.33 18.42
CA GLU A 161 -5.73 14.19 17.40
C GLU A 161 -7.17 13.79 17.06
N GLY A 162 -7.67 12.77 17.69
CA GLY A 162 -9.03 12.25 17.54
C GLY A 162 -9.07 10.76 17.20
N GLU A 163 -10.22 10.18 17.44
CA GLU A 163 -10.48 8.78 17.13
C GLU A 163 -10.63 8.58 15.62
N LEU A 164 -10.16 7.45 15.16
CA LEU A 164 -10.40 7.02 13.78
C LEU A 164 -11.87 6.64 13.61
N ARG A 165 -12.43 7.06 12.50
CA ARG A 165 -13.80 6.68 12.15
C ARG A 165 -13.91 5.16 12.00
N PRO A 166 -14.98 4.53 12.49
CA PRO A 166 -15.17 3.09 12.38
C PRO A 166 -15.06 2.56 10.94
N GLN A 167 -15.57 3.32 9.98
CA GLN A 167 -15.51 2.99 8.54
C GLN A 167 -14.07 2.89 8.02
N LEU A 168 -13.18 3.78 8.49
CA LEU A 168 -11.76 3.73 8.15
C LEU A 168 -11.08 2.55 8.83
N LEU A 169 -11.32 2.35 10.13
CA LEU A 169 -10.76 1.23 10.89
C LEU A 169 -11.11 -0.10 10.22
N ASP A 170 -12.35 -0.27 9.79
CA ASP A 170 -12.81 -1.46 9.11
C ASP A 170 -12.04 -1.75 7.80
N ARG A 171 -11.48 -0.75 7.14
CA ARG A 171 -10.72 -0.90 5.89
C ARG A 171 -9.24 -1.19 6.11
N PHE A 172 -8.69 -0.84 7.28
CA PHE A 172 -7.33 -1.23 7.64
C PHE A 172 -7.36 -2.65 8.23
N GLY A 173 -6.77 -3.59 7.50
CA GLY A 173 -6.70 -4.97 7.96
C GLY A 173 -5.64 -5.21 9.03
N MET A 174 -4.68 -4.29 9.15
CA MET A 174 -3.60 -4.39 10.14
C MET A 174 -3.44 -3.07 10.89
N HIS A 175 -3.21 -3.18 12.18
CA HIS A 175 -2.97 -2.05 13.08
C HIS A 175 -1.65 -2.25 13.83
N SER A 176 -0.88 -1.18 13.95
CA SER A 176 0.33 -1.16 14.78
C SER A 176 0.32 0.09 15.66
N GLU A 177 0.65 -0.06 16.92
CA GLU A 177 0.78 1.04 17.87
C GLU A 177 2.25 1.27 18.21
N ILE A 178 2.74 2.49 17.97
CA ILE A 178 4.10 2.91 18.27
C ILE A 178 4.07 3.91 19.42
N ARG A 179 4.59 3.50 20.55
CA ARG A 179 4.70 4.35 21.76
C ARG A 179 6.08 4.98 21.86
N THR A 180 6.14 6.11 22.52
CA THR A 180 7.41 6.77 22.85
C THR A 180 8.26 5.86 23.72
N VAL A 181 9.51 5.64 23.30
CA VAL A 181 10.49 4.89 24.07
C VAL A 181 10.77 5.66 25.39
N ARG A 182 10.53 4.99 26.52
CA ARG A 182 10.71 5.58 27.86
C ARG A 182 12.03 5.19 28.51
N ASP A 183 12.63 4.08 28.07
CA ASP A 183 13.90 3.60 28.56
C ASP A 183 15.03 4.61 28.23
N PRO A 184 15.77 5.13 29.23
CA PRO A 184 16.80 6.14 29.00
C PRO A 184 17.97 5.64 28.13
N GLU A 185 18.38 4.38 28.28
CA GLU A 185 19.50 3.81 27.53
C GLU A 185 19.15 3.66 26.05
N LEU A 186 17.95 3.16 25.75
CA LEU A 186 17.45 3.07 24.38
C LEU A 186 17.29 4.47 23.74
N ARG A 187 16.87 5.46 24.52
CA ARG A 187 16.77 6.84 24.04
C ARG A 187 18.13 7.41 23.66
N VAL A 188 19.15 7.16 24.47
CA VAL A 188 20.53 7.58 24.16
C VAL A 188 21.01 6.90 22.88
N GLN A 189 20.80 5.60 22.73
CA GLN A 189 21.17 4.87 21.52
C GLN A 189 20.51 5.44 20.27
N ILE A 190 19.22 5.76 20.32
CA ILE A 190 18.49 6.38 19.19
C ILE A 190 19.10 7.74 18.81
N VAL A 191 19.43 8.57 19.83
CA VAL A 191 20.03 9.89 19.60
C VAL A 191 21.44 9.77 19.02
N GLU A 192 22.24 8.83 19.50
CA GLU A 192 23.59 8.56 18.98
C GLU A 192 23.54 8.05 17.53
N GLN A 193 22.68 7.11 17.22
CA GLN A 193 22.47 6.61 15.85
C GLN A 193 22.04 7.75 14.91
N ARG A 194 21.12 8.59 15.35
CA ARG A 194 20.69 9.75 14.57
C ARG A 194 21.83 10.74 14.35
N SER A 195 22.60 11.05 15.38
CA SER A 195 23.75 11.95 15.29
C SER A 195 24.85 11.40 14.37
N SER A 196 25.07 10.09 14.38
CA SER A 196 26.02 9.41 13.48
C SER A 196 25.56 9.52 12.03
N PHE A 197 24.27 9.25 11.79
CA PHE A 197 23.68 9.39 10.45
C PHE A 197 23.78 10.83 9.94
N ASP A 198 23.46 11.85 10.77
CA ASP A 198 23.51 13.25 10.36
C ASP A 198 24.95 13.73 10.04
N LYS A 199 25.98 13.13 10.68
CA LYS A 199 27.39 13.41 10.38
C LYS A 199 27.87 12.81 9.07
N ASN A 200 27.52 11.56 8.77
CA ASN A 200 27.94 10.85 7.57
C ASN A 200 26.86 9.87 7.07
N PRO A 201 25.81 10.36 6.38
CA PRO A 201 24.74 9.52 5.90
C PRO A 201 25.19 8.41 4.95
N GLN A 202 26.21 8.69 4.11
CA GLN A 202 26.67 7.72 3.12
C GLN A 202 27.42 6.53 3.75
N GLU A 203 28.17 6.76 4.80
CA GLU A 203 28.86 5.68 5.51
C GLU A 203 27.87 4.80 6.25
N CYS A 204 26.93 5.39 6.96
CA CYS A 204 25.86 4.68 7.65
C CYS A 204 25.02 3.83 6.68
N LEU A 205 24.68 4.36 5.50
CA LEU A 205 23.98 3.59 4.46
C LEU A 205 24.80 2.42 3.92
N LYS A 206 26.13 2.56 3.83
CA LYS A 206 27.02 1.46 3.41
C LYS A 206 27.08 0.34 4.45
N GLU A 207 27.16 0.68 5.71
CA GLU A 207 27.19 -0.27 6.82
C GLU A 207 25.94 -1.14 6.87
N HIS A 208 24.77 -0.56 6.60
CA HIS A 208 23.48 -1.28 6.62
C HIS A 208 23.05 -1.87 5.27
N LYS A 209 23.89 -1.74 4.23
CA LYS A 209 23.54 -2.18 2.87
C LYS A 209 23.27 -3.68 2.77
N GLU A 210 24.08 -4.48 3.44
CA GLU A 210 23.95 -5.94 3.44
C GLU A 210 22.63 -6.36 4.12
N GLU A 211 22.31 -5.74 5.24
CA GLU A 211 21.05 -5.98 5.97
C GLU A 211 19.83 -5.62 5.12
N GLN A 212 19.85 -4.46 4.46
CA GLN A 212 18.79 -4.05 3.54
C GLN A 212 18.62 -5.02 2.36
N GLU A 213 19.72 -5.51 1.79
CA GLU A 213 19.65 -6.48 0.70
C GLU A 213 19.10 -7.83 1.18
N ASN A 214 19.45 -8.26 2.38
CA ASN A 214 18.87 -9.45 3.01
C ASN A 214 17.36 -9.32 3.21
N PHE A 215 16.86 -8.17 3.69
CA PHE A 215 15.43 -7.91 3.77
C PHE A 215 14.75 -7.99 2.40
N LYS A 216 15.34 -7.38 1.39
CA LYS A 216 14.82 -7.43 0.02
C LYS A 216 14.74 -8.86 -0.51
N GLN A 217 15.78 -9.66 -0.32
CA GLN A 217 15.82 -11.07 -0.75
C GLN A 217 14.76 -11.91 -0.02
N ARG A 218 14.57 -11.68 1.27
CA ARG A 218 13.49 -12.35 2.03
C ARG A 218 12.12 -12.03 1.45
N ILE A 219 11.85 -10.75 1.10
CA ILE A 219 10.59 -10.35 0.48
C ILE A 219 10.41 -11.02 -0.89
N VAL A 220 11.43 -11.02 -1.73
CA VAL A 220 11.38 -11.69 -3.05
C VAL A 220 11.10 -13.19 -2.92
N THR A 221 11.75 -13.84 -1.97
CA THR A 221 11.52 -15.27 -1.69
C THR A 221 10.10 -15.50 -1.19
N ALA A 222 9.63 -14.69 -0.24
CA ALA A 222 8.28 -14.75 0.29
C ALA A 222 7.21 -14.57 -0.79
N GLN A 223 7.40 -13.62 -1.71
CA GLN A 223 6.46 -13.40 -2.82
C GLN A 223 6.35 -14.64 -3.74
N LYS A 224 7.45 -15.36 -3.95
CA LYS A 224 7.44 -16.59 -4.75
C LYS A 224 6.78 -17.76 -4.04
N LEU A 225 6.95 -17.86 -2.73
CA LEU A 225 6.38 -18.94 -1.91
C LEU A 225 4.90 -18.73 -1.60
N LEU A 226 4.45 -17.48 -1.49
CA LEU A 226 3.11 -17.14 -1.02
C LEU A 226 1.95 -17.87 -1.73
N PRO A 227 1.97 -18.08 -3.06
CA PRO A 227 0.89 -18.82 -3.74
C PRO A 227 0.75 -20.27 -3.27
N ASP A 228 1.87 -20.89 -2.86
CA ASP A 228 1.94 -22.31 -2.51
C ASP A 228 1.77 -22.56 -1.01
N ILE A 229 1.71 -21.50 -0.17
CA ILE A 229 1.54 -21.64 1.28
C ILE A 229 0.18 -22.24 1.61
N SER A 230 0.19 -23.39 2.27
CA SER A 230 -1.00 -24.05 2.78
C SER A 230 -1.40 -23.50 4.16
N LEU A 231 -2.70 -23.51 4.42
CA LEU A 231 -3.28 -23.21 5.72
C LEU A 231 -4.30 -24.31 6.01
N ASP A 232 -4.02 -25.11 7.02
CA ASP A 232 -4.84 -26.25 7.39
C ASP A 232 -6.25 -25.83 7.84
N TYR A 233 -7.20 -26.74 7.67
CA TYR A 233 -8.61 -26.51 8.01
C TYR A 233 -8.78 -26.19 9.51
N ASP A 234 -8.10 -26.96 10.38
CA ASP A 234 -8.20 -26.79 11.83
C ASP A 234 -7.71 -25.41 12.29
N LEU A 235 -6.66 -24.87 11.64
CA LEU A 235 -6.18 -23.51 11.90
C LEU A 235 -7.18 -22.45 11.43
N ARG A 236 -7.87 -22.67 10.29
CA ARG A 236 -8.93 -21.77 9.85
C ARG A 236 -10.09 -21.72 10.82
N VAL A 237 -10.48 -22.89 11.37
CA VAL A 237 -11.51 -22.97 12.41
C VAL A 237 -11.09 -22.20 13.66
N LYS A 238 -9.82 -22.34 14.08
CA LYS A 238 -9.28 -21.56 15.23
C LYS A 238 -9.30 -20.06 14.99
N ILE A 239 -8.92 -19.60 13.79
CA ILE A 239 -9.01 -18.18 13.44
C ILE A 239 -10.44 -17.68 13.60
N SER A 240 -11.42 -18.40 13.03
CA SER A 240 -12.84 -18.03 13.14
C SER A 240 -13.36 -18.08 14.58
N GLN A 241 -12.89 -19.02 15.39
CA GLN A 241 -13.22 -19.06 16.82
C GLN A 241 -12.71 -17.82 17.55
N VAL A 242 -11.45 -17.43 17.34
CA VAL A 242 -10.87 -16.23 17.94
C VAL A 242 -11.61 -14.97 17.49
N CYS A 243 -11.94 -14.83 16.19
CA CYS A 243 -12.73 -13.71 15.68
C CYS A 243 -14.11 -13.66 16.35
N GLY A 244 -14.77 -14.82 16.56
CA GLY A 244 -16.04 -14.91 17.25
C GLY A 244 -15.95 -14.57 18.74
N GLU A 245 -14.90 -15.02 19.44
CA GLU A 245 -14.67 -14.69 20.85
C GLU A 245 -14.37 -13.21 21.09
N LEU A 246 -13.73 -12.55 20.09
CA LEU A 246 -13.44 -11.12 20.13
C LEU A 246 -14.61 -10.25 19.62
N ASP A 247 -15.74 -10.87 19.28
CA ASP A 247 -16.94 -10.20 18.75
C ASP A 247 -16.64 -9.32 17.51
N VAL A 248 -15.78 -9.84 16.61
CA VAL A 248 -15.43 -9.13 15.38
C VAL A 248 -16.58 -9.21 14.39
N ASP A 249 -17.10 -8.06 13.98
CA ASP A 249 -18.20 -7.97 13.02
C ASP A 249 -17.81 -8.51 11.64
N GLY A 250 -18.68 -9.35 11.08
CA GLY A 250 -18.54 -9.91 9.73
C GLY A 250 -17.38 -10.90 9.59
N LEU A 251 -16.97 -11.18 8.34
CA LEU A 251 -15.93 -12.16 8.00
C LEU A 251 -14.58 -11.53 7.62
N ARG A 252 -14.46 -10.21 7.77
CA ARG A 252 -13.25 -9.51 7.34
C ARG A 252 -12.04 -9.85 8.20
N GLY A 253 -12.24 -9.97 9.52
CA GLY A 253 -11.21 -10.42 10.46
C GLY A 253 -10.64 -11.77 10.05
N ASP A 254 -11.50 -12.73 9.75
CA ASP A 254 -11.10 -14.07 9.27
C ASP A 254 -10.26 -13.98 8.00
N ILE A 255 -10.73 -13.24 6.99
CA ILE A 255 -10.06 -13.12 5.70
C ILE A 255 -8.69 -12.46 5.86
N VAL A 256 -8.61 -11.39 6.63
CA VAL A 256 -7.35 -10.64 6.85
C VAL A 256 -6.35 -11.49 7.61
N THR A 257 -6.78 -12.14 8.70
CA THR A 257 -5.91 -13.01 9.51
C THR A 257 -5.38 -14.18 8.69
N ASN A 258 -6.24 -14.86 7.91
CA ASN A 258 -5.82 -15.92 7.00
C ASN A 258 -4.74 -15.45 6.01
N ARG A 259 -4.92 -14.27 5.41
CA ARG A 259 -3.96 -13.70 4.46
C ARG A 259 -2.66 -13.26 5.14
N ALA A 260 -2.76 -12.66 6.32
CA ALA A 260 -1.61 -12.20 7.09
C ALA A 260 -0.76 -13.38 7.56
N ALA A 261 -1.38 -14.43 8.08
CA ALA A 261 -0.69 -15.65 8.52
C ALA A 261 0.07 -16.33 7.37
N LYS A 262 -0.56 -16.46 6.19
CA LYS A 262 0.14 -16.98 5.01
C LYS A 262 1.32 -16.10 4.59
N ALA A 263 1.15 -14.79 4.58
CA ALA A 263 2.22 -13.85 4.21
C ALA A 263 3.38 -13.91 5.22
N TYR A 264 3.08 -14.04 6.51
CA TYR A 264 4.08 -14.15 7.57
C TYR A 264 4.81 -15.49 7.51
N ALA A 265 4.11 -16.60 7.27
CA ALA A 265 4.73 -17.90 7.04
C ALA A 265 5.68 -17.86 5.82
N ALA A 266 5.25 -17.29 4.70
CA ALA A 266 6.08 -17.10 3.52
C ALA A 266 7.33 -16.26 3.82
N TYR A 267 7.17 -15.16 4.58
CA TYR A 267 8.28 -14.28 4.97
C TYR A 267 9.29 -15.00 5.87
N ASN A 268 8.84 -15.98 6.67
CA ASN A 268 9.70 -16.84 7.47
C ASN A 268 10.15 -18.12 6.74
N ASN A 269 9.97 -18.18 5.41
CA ASN A 269 10.39 -19.28 4.56
C ASN A 269 9.79 -20.65 4.97
N LYS A 270 8.54 -20.63 5.45
CA LYS A 270 7.74 -21.82 5.76
C LYS A 270 6.87 -22.20 4.57
N ASN A 271 6.53 -23.47 4.41
CA ASN A 271 5.63 -23.96 3.38
C ASN A 271 4.18 -24.06 3.85
N GLU A 272 3.96 -24.00 5.15
CA GLU A 272 2.65 -24.07 5.78
C GLU A 272 2.56 -23.11 6.97
N VAL A 273 1.35 -22.70 7.28
CA VAL A 273 1.07 -21.83 8.43
C VAL A 273 1.06 -22.67 9.71
N SER A 274 1.72 -22.19 10.75
CA SER A 274 1.69 -22.73 12.10
C SER A 274 0.87 -21.84 13.04
N VAL A 275 0.61 -22.33 14.27
CA VAL A 275 -0.09 -21.54 15.30
C VAL A 275 0.66 -20.26 15.65
N GLU A 276 2.00 -20.27 15.56
CA GLU A 276 2.85 -19.11 15.85
C GLU A 276 2.75 -18.00 14.79
N ASP A 277 2.20 -18.30 13.62
CA ASP A 277 2.04 -17.34 12.51
C ASP A 277 0.68 -16.63 12.55
N ILE A 278 -0.19 -17.03 13.49
CA ILE A 278 -1.52 -16.46 13.75
C ILE A 278 -1.50 -15.56 14.97
#